data_e7b77849be2d4b99677c2ba538302724
#
_entry.id   e7b77849be2d4b99677c2ba538302724
#
_cell.length_a   1.000
_cell.length_b   1.000
_cell.length_c   1.000
_cell.angle_alpha   90.00
_cell.angle_beta   90.00
_cell.angle_gamma   90.00
#
_symmetry.space_group_name_H-M   'P 1'
#
loop_
_entity.id
_entity.type
_entity.pdbx_description
1 polymer ?
#
loop_
_entity_poly.entity_id
_entity_poly.type
_entity_poly.pdbx_seq_one_letter_code
_entity_poly.pdbx_strand_id
1 'polypeptide(L)'
;MISVHPLALHTLPALGAEGGNEAPTEALATSSDTAASLPLASHALKSMPLSAGGLLLASCGGGGSNGGGISFGPAQTDAEAARFLCQSGFSASTESMAAVRSLGLSDWLDSQLAMPVQGISRYEWMVSNGYAVEANRTNFTGADNAIWLKLMSSPDPVRQRMTLALSEIFVVSMQGLPIEWRGLCIAHYADLLERHAFGTYRQLLQEVTLSVGMGSYLNMLGNRKEDTRTGRVPDENYAREVMQLFSIGLVQLNADGTPRLNNGQPIDSYSAQDISQLARVFTGWERDRADAMDYAHVTRPMKHNAANFQSGDKTVLGTTIPGSLGGPEALSLALDTLANHPNVGPFMGRQLIQRFTMSHPSPAYVGRVAA
;
A
#
# COMPACT_ATOMS: atom_id res chain seq x y z
N MET A 1 -8.22 -1.93 -0.83
CA MET A 1 -9.34 -1.48 -0.01
C MET A 1 -9.93 -2.67 0.71
N ILE A 2 -9.69 -2.78 1.99
CA ILE A 2 -10.58 -3.54 2.85
C ILE A 2 -11.80 -2.64 2.96
N SER A 3 -12.88 -2.96 2.22
CA SER A 3 -14.11 -2.17 2.22
C SER A 3 -14.82 -2.37 3.54
N VAL A 4 -14.67 -1.43 4.45
CA VAL A 4 -15.54 -1.33 5.63
C VAL A 4 -16.82 -0.64 5.15
N HIS A 5 -17.85 -1.42 4.83
CA HIS A 5 -19.18 -0.87 4.61
C HIS A 5 -19.73 -0.38 5.95
N PRO A 6 -20.33 0.83 6.02
CA PRO A 6 -21.14 1.21 7.18
C PRO A 6 -22.37 0.30 7.23
N LEU A 7 -22.60 -0.29 8.40
CA LEU A 7 -23.82 -1.01 8.73
C LEU A 7 -25.03 -0.07 8.53
N ALA A 8 -25.75 -0.28 7.45
CA ALA A 8 -27.08 0.32 7.30
C ALA A 8 -28.04 -0.40 8.26
N LEU A 9 -28.55 0.35 9.23
CA LEU A 9 -29.67 -0.07 10.08
C LEU A 9 -30.90 -0.25 9.17
N HIS A 10 -31.19 -1.48 8.80
CA HIS A 10 -32.49 -1.84 8.23
C HIS A 10 -33.51 -1.97 9.36
N THR A 11 -34.47 -1.06 9.38
CA THR A 11 -35.70 -1.16 10.14
C THR A 11 -36.47 -2.42 9.76
N LEU A 12 -36.78 -3.24 10.74
CA LEU A 12 -37.66 -4.42 10.62
C LEU A 12 -39.09 -3.98 10.30
N PRO A 13 -39.77 -4.61 9.35
CA PRO A 13 -41.23 -4.49 9.24
C PRO A 13 -41.94 -5.44 10.20
N ALA A 14 -43.09 -5.00 10.66
CA ALA A 14 -43.93 -5.62 11.66
C ALA A 14 -44.52 -6.99 11.22
N LEU A 15 -44.67 -7.87 12.19
CA LEU A 15 -45.34 -9.17 12.14
C LEU A 15 -46.80 -9.09 11.69
N GLY A 16 -47.14 -9.84 10.64
CA GLY A 16 -48.50 -10.32 10.36
C GLY A 16 -48.53 -11.83 10.45
N ALA A 17 -49.45 -12.34 11.31
CA ALA A 17 -49.66 -13.73 11.55
C ALA A 17 -50.50 -14.42 10.43
N GLU A 18 -50.22 -15.66 10.12
CA GLU A 18 -51.16 -16.81 10.11
C GLU A 18 -50.64 -18.01 9.30
N GLY A 19 -50.84 -19.22 9.86
CA GLY A 19 -51.17 -20.41 9.10
C GLY A 19 -50.14 -21.55 9.05
N GLY A 20 -50.28 -22.52 9.96
CA GLY A 20 -49.89 -23.87 10.16
C GLY A 20 -49.40 -24.75 9.01
N ASN A 21 -48.47 -25.65 9.27
CA ASN A 21 -48.62 -27.10 9.32
C ASN A 21 -47.26 -27.83 9.51
N GLU A 22 -47.26 -28.69 10.53
CA GLU A 22 -46.59 -29.97 10.70
C GLU A 22 -45.12 -30.21 10.26
N ALA A 23 -44.34 -30.59 11.28
CA ALA A 23 -43.02 -31.18 11.23
C ALA A 23 -43.04 -32.67 10.74
N PRO A 24 -41.86 -33.17 10.38
CA PRO A 24 -41.44 -34.42 11.02
C PRO A 24 -40.06 -34.28 11.69
N THR A 25 -40.07 -34.87 12.88
CA THR A 25 -38.95 -35.18 13.77
C THR A 25 -37.95 -36.11 13.07
N GLU A 26 -36.68 -35.76 13.05
CA GLU A 26 -35.61 -36.74 12.96
C GLU A 26 -34.44 -36.40 13.88
N ALA A 27 -33.84 -37.47 14.39
CA ALA A 27 -33.07 -37.61 15.60
C ALA A 27 -31.75 -36.82 15.67
N LEU A 28 -31.45 -36.28 16.86
CA LEU A 28 -30.11 -35.88 17.31
C LEU A 28 -29.18 -37.10 17.36
N ALA A 29 -28.12 -37.07 16.55
CA ALA A 29 -26.93 -37.86 16.80
C ALA A 29 -25.89 -36.96 17.45
N THR A 30 -25.62 -37.18 18.72
CA THR A 30 -24.50 -36.58 19.46
C THR A 30 -23.18 -37.20 18.99
N SER A 31 -22.33 -36.46 18.31
CA SER A 31 -20.93 -36.81 18.19
C SER A 31 -20.10 -35.83 19.01
N SER A 32 -19.54 -36.33 20.09
CA SER A 32 -18.52 -35.70 20.90
C SER A 32 -17.22 -35.70 20.12
N ASP A 33 -16.81 -34.54 19.54
CA ASP A 33 -15.47 -34.36 19.04
C ASP A 33 -14.62 -33.59 20.04
N THR A 34 -13.63 -34.31 20.51
CA THR A 34 -12.55 -33.93 21.40
C THR A 34 -11.71 -32.83 20.73
N ALA A 35 -11.74 -31.64 21.28
CA ALA A 35 -10.81 -30.56 20.92
C ALA A 35 -9.39 -30.98 21.34
N ALA A 36 -8.57 -31.32 20.36
CA ALA A 36 -7.14 -31.49 20.55
C ALA A 36 -6.47 -30.14 20.75
N SER A 37 -6.07 -29.86 21.98
CA SER A 37 -5.23 -28.74 22.36
C SER A 37 -3.81 -28.93 21.78
N LEU A 38 -3.40 -28.09 20.84
CA LEU A 38 -2.02 -28.01 20.38
C LEU A 38 -1.14 -27.37 21.47
N PRO A 39 0.05 -27.95 21.79
CA PRO A 39 0.93 -27.37 22.78
C PRO A 39 1.61 -26.10 22.27
N LEU A 40 1.48 -25.02 23.02
CA LEU A 40 2.29 -23.82 22.89
C LEU A 40 3.77 -24.18 23.19
N ALA A 41 4.58 -24.21 22.15
CA ALA A 41 6.02 -24.36 22.30
C ALA A 41 6.60 -23.07 22.90
N SER A 42 6.95 -23.14 24.18
CA SER A 42 7.72 -22.13 24.86
C SER A 42 9.17 -22.17 24.35
N HIS A 43 9.53 -21.28 23.43
CA HIS A 43 10.93 -21.03 23.07
C HIS A 43 11.54 -20.13 24.15
N ALA A 44 12.40 -20.73 24.96
CA ALA A 44 13.26 -20.05 25.89
C ALA A 44 14.20 -19.09 25.11
N LEU A 45 14.08 -17.79 25.35
CA LEU A 45 15.04 -16.79 24.94
C LEU A 45 16.38 -17.02 25.66
N LYS A 46 17.34 -17.56 24.93
CA LYS A 46 18.74 -17.58 25.39
C LYS A 46 19.27 -16.15 25.28
N SER A 47 19.63 -15.59 26.44
CA SER A 47 20.33 -14.33 26.57
C SER A 47 21.68 -14.39 25.83
N MET A 48 21.83 -13.56 24.78
CA MET A 48 23.13 -13.21 24.20
C MET A 48 23.64 -11.95 24.87
N PRO A 49 24.94 -11.89 25.22
CA PRO A 49 25.52 -10.69 25.83
C PRO A 49 25.66 -9.57 24.80
N LEU A 50 25.16 -8.37 25.10
CA LEU A 50 25.48 -7.15 24.40
C LEU A 50 26.94 -6.82 24.56
N SER A 51 27.72 -6.96 23.49
CA SER A 51 29.06 -6.33 23.42
C SER A 51 28.87 -4.85 23.04
N ALA A 52 29.21 -3.99 23.98
CA ALA A 52 29.29 -2.55 23.78
C ALA A 52 30.41 -2.23 22.77
N GLY A 53 30.00 -1.89 21.52
CA GLY A 53 30.86 -1.29 20.51
C GLY A 53 30.41 0.16 20.30
N GLY A 54 31.01 1.08 21.08
CA GLY A 54 30.80 2.51 20.90
C GLY A 54 31.38 2.99 19.57
N LEU A 55 30.54 3.49 18.68
CA LEU A 55 30.93 4.37 17.57
C LEU A 55 30.62 5.81 17.96
N LEU A 56 31.70 6.50 18.36
CA LEU A 56 31.72 7.96 18.47
C LEU A 56 31.60 8.55 17.06
N LEU A 57 30.43 9.08 16.70
CA LEU A 57 30.31 10.00 15.58
C LEU A 57 30.64 11.41 16.09
N ALA A 58 31.79 11.88 15.70
CA ALA A 58 32.25 13.23 15.94
C ALA A 58 31.33 14.23 15.25
N SER A 59 30.68 15.08 16.04
CA SER A 59 29.98 16.28 15.61
C SER A 59 30.98 17.28 15.07
N CYS A 60 30.93 17.60 13.77
CA CYS A 60 31.47 18.84 13.23
C CYS A 60 30.38 19.90 13.24
N GLY A 61 30.58 20.90 14.08
CA GLY A 61 29.71 22.06 14.18
C GLY A 61 29.82 23.01 13.00
N GLY A 62 28.76 23.74 12.75
CA GLY A 62 28.73 24.89 11.85
C GLY A 62 27.33 25.39 11.56
N GLY A 63 26.94 26.53 12.16
CA GLY A 63 25.96 27.44 11.60
C GLY A 63 24.51 27.22 12.01
N GLY A 64 23.99 28.09 12.88
CA GLY A 64 22.65 28.07 13.41
C GLY A 64 21.53 28.24 12.38
N SER A 65 20.54 27.42 12.53
CA SER A 65 19.14 27.75 12.27
C SER A 65 18.32 27.10 13.39
N ASN A 66 17.54 27.90 14.11
CA ASN A 66 16.63 27.48 15.16
C ASN A 66 15.50 26.59 14.58
N GLY A 67 15.82 25.36 14.23
CA GLY A 67 14.86 24.27 14.10
C GLY A 67 14.73 23.62 15.48
N GLY A 68 13.82 24.09 16.31
CA GLY A 68 13.47 23.41 17.54
C GLY A 68 12.90 22.05 17.23
N GLY A 69 13.76 21.03 17.14
CA GLY A 69 13.32 19.64 17.13
C GLY A 69 12.55 19.40 18.42
N ILE A 70 11.27 19.09 18.31
CA ILE A 70 10.47 18.68 19.46
C ILE A 70 11.03 17.31 19.87
N SER A 71 11.90 17.29 20.85
CA SER A 71 12.30 16.07 21.53
C SER A 71 11.08 15.58 22.33
N PHE A 72 10.46 14.53 21.83
CA PHE A 72 9.44 13.83 22.60
C PHE A 72 10.14 13.06 23.72
N GLY A 73 10.01 13.57 24.95
CA GLY A 73 10.47 12.89 26.16
C GLY A 73 9.84 11.49 26.31
N PRO A 74 10.28 10.70 27.30
CA PRO A 74 9.67 9.41 27.58
C PRO A 74 8.18 9.59 27.94
N ALA A 75 7.33 8.64 27.54
CA ALA A 75 5.94 8.62 27.99
C ALA A 75 5.92 8.51 29.52
N GLN A 76 5.24 9.45 30.18
CA GLN A 76 5.20 9.52 31.63
C GLN A 76 4.22 8.51 32.24
N THR A 77 3.21 8.11 31.46
CA THR A 77 2.13 7.22 31.89
C THR A 77 1.88 6.12 30.87
N ASP A 78 1.28 5.01 31.31
CA ASP A 78 0.83 3.93 30.43
C ASP A 78 -0.22 4.43 29.43
N ALA A 79 -1.05 5.40 29.80
CA ALA A 79 -2.05 5.99 28.91
C ALA A 79 -1.42 6.77 27.75
N GLU A 80 -0.29 7.47 27.99
CA GLU A 80 0.46 8.14 26.92
C GLU A 80 1.14 7.13 26.01
N ALA A 81 1.79 6.11 26.59
CA ALA A 81 2.41 5.03 25.82
C ALA A 81 1.37 4.27 24.98
N ALA A 82 0.22 3.93 25.55
CA ALA A 82 -0.86 3.26 24.83
C ALA A 82 -1.39 4.10 23.67
N ARG A 83 -1.62 5.41 23.88
CA ARG A 83 -2.07 6.32 22.82
C ARG A 83 -1.08 6.37 21.67
N PHE A 84 0.20 6.49 21.99
CA PHE A 84 1.27 6.51 21.00
C PHE A 84 1.33 5.18 20.19
N LEU A 85 1.29 4.04 20.88
CA LEU A 85 1.32 2.71 20.25
C LEU A 85 0.10 2.43 19.38
N CYS A 86 -1.09 2.81 19.82
CA CYS A 86 -2.32 2.67 19.02
C CYS A 86 -2.33 3.60 17.78
N GLN A 87 -1.61 4.70 17.82
CA GLN A 87 -1.50 5.64 16.70
C GLN A 87 -0.39 5.23 15.73
N SER A 88 0.76 4.79 16.22
CA SER A 88 1.90 4.35 15.40
C SER A 88 1.77 2.91 14.90
N GLY A 89 0.98 2.07 15.59
CA GLY A 89 0.67 0.69 15.24
C GLY A 89 -0.83 0.41 15.27
N PHE A 90 -1.24 -0.69 15.91
CA PHE A 90 -2.66 -1.12 15.98
C PHE A 90 -3.13 -1.39 17.41
N SER A 91 -2.20 -1.64 18.33
CA SER A 91 -2.51 -2.06 19.69
C SER A 91 -1.42 -1.67 20.66
N ALA A 92 -1.72 -1.74 21.95
CA ALA A 92 -0.78 -1.54 23.04
C ALA A 92 -0.88 -2.71 24.01
N SER A 93 0.19 -3.50 24.16
CA SER A 93 0.32 -4.49 25.21
C SER A 93 1.08 -3.92 26.41
N THR A 94 1.00 -4.59 27.55
CA THR A 94 1.77 -4.21 28.74
C THR A 94 3.28 -4.15 28.44
N GLU A 95 3.78 -5.13 27.68
CA GLU A 95 5.19 -5.22 27.29
C GLU A 95 5.59 -4.07 26.35
N SER A 96 4.76 -3.77 25.34
CA SER A 96 5.05 -2.67 24.40
C SER A 96 4.97 -1.29 25.07
N MET A 97 4.02 -1.08 26.00
CA MET A 97 3.95 0.15 26.81
C MET A 97 5.19 0.30 27.69
N ALA A 98 5.64 -0.76 28.35
CA ALA A 98 6.85 -0.76 29.16
C ALA A 98 8.10 -0.46 28.29
N ALA A 99 8.20 -1.03 27.10
CA ALA A 99 9.29 -0.75 26.17
C ALA A 99 9.33 0.71 25.74
N VAL A 100 8.20 1.29 25.35
CA VAL A 100 8.08 2.71 24.97
C VAL A 100 8.44 3.64 26.13
N ARG A 101 7.99 3.32 27.35
CA ARG A 101 8.33 4.10 28.55
C ARG A 101 9.80 4.02 28.93
N SER A 102 10.43 2.88 28.71
CA SER A 102 11.84 2.66 29.00
C SER A 102 12.77 3.32 27.98
N LEU A 103 12.47 3.18 26.68
CA LEU A 103 13.30 3.72 25.60
C LEU A 103 13.03 5.20 25.31
N GLY A 104 11.80 5.66 25.55
CA GLY A 104 11.30 6.93 25.05
C GLY A 104 10.63 6.80 23.69
N LEU A 105 9.77 7.76 23.34
CA LEU A 105 8.96 7.72 22.12
C LEU A 105 9.81 7.75 20.84
N SER A 106 10.83 8.61 20.80
CA SER A 106 11.72 8.75 19.64
C SER A 106 12.56 7.49 19.41
N ASP A 107 13.29 7.04 20.44
CA ASP A 107 14.21 5.91 20.29
C ASP A 107 13.45 4.60 19.98
N TRP A 108 12.25 4.44 20.55
CA TRP A 108 11.38 3.32 20.19
C TRP A 108 10.96 3.39 18.71
N LEU A 109 10.53 4.57 18.24
CA LEU A 109 10.11 4.75 16.84
C LEU A 109 11.30 4.52 15.90
N ASP A 110 12.47 5.06 16.20
CA ASP A 110 13.69 4.86 15.41
C ASP A 110 14.06 3.37 15.33
N SER A 111 13.91 2.63 16.43
CA SER A 111 14.13 1.17 16.44
C SER A 111 13.16 0.44 15.50
N GLN A 112 11.89 0.88 15.42
CA GLN A 112 10.90 0.33 14.52
C GLN A 112 11.18 0.66 13.05
N LEU A 113 11.61 1.89 12.76
CA LEU A 113 11.97 2.32 11.41
C LEU A 113 13.21 1.60 10.89
N ALA A 114 14.18 1.32 11.76
CA ALA A 114 15.41 0.57 11.44
C ALA A 114 15.19 -0.94 11.30
N MET A 115 14.07 -1.47 11.80
CA MET A 115 13.80 -2.90 11.78
C MET A 115 13.58 -3.39 10.35
N PRO A 116 14.25 -4.47 9.89
CA PRO A 116 13.96 -5.07 8.60
C PRO A 116 12.55 -5.67 8.58
N VAL A 117 12.04 -6.01 7.40
CA VAL A 117 10.76 -6.75 7.26
C VAL A 117 10.82 -8.04 8.08
N GLN A 118 9.81 -8.27 8.89
CA GLN A 118 9.77 -9.38 9.84
C GLN A 118 8.86 -10.52 9.37
N GLY A 119 9.25 -11.75 9.76
CA GLY A 119 8.48 -12.96 9.54
C GLY A 119 8.32 -13.36 8.08
N ILE A 120 7.48 -14.36 7.85
CA ILE A 120 7.14 -14.86 6.51
C ILE A 120 6.25 -13.86 5.78
N SER A 121 6.44 -13.72 4.47
CA SER A 121 5.56 -12.89 3.64
C SER A 121 4.15 -13.46 3.58
N ARG A 122 3.15 -12.63 3.27
CA ARG A 122 1.75 -13.07 3.10
C ARG A 122 1.62 -14.08 1.97
N TYR A 123 2.32 -13.83 0.87
CA TYR A 123 2.37 -14.73 -0.27
C TYR A 123 2.96 -16.10 0.11
N GLU A 124 4.14 -16.12 0.72
CA GLU A 124 4.79 -17.37 1.14
C GLU A 124 3.97 -18.12 2.18
N TRP A 125 3.33 -17.40 3.11
CA TRP A 125 2.41 -18.00 4.07
C TRP A 125 1.24 -18.69 3.35
N MET A 126 0.62 -18.06 2.37
CA MET A 126 -0.45 -18.69 1.59
C MET A 126 0.02 -19.93 0.84
N VAL A 127 1.19 -19.89 0.20
CA VAL A 127 1.76 -21.03 -0.52
C VAL A 127 2.05 -22.18 0.44
N SER A 128 2.70 -21.92 1.58
CA SER A 128 3.06 -22.94 2.57
C SER A 128 1.86 -23.56 3.31
N ASN A 129 0.74 -22.82 3.36
CA ASN A 129 -0.52 -23.33 3.94
C ASN A 129 -1.48 -23.93 2.89
N GLY A 130 -0.98 -24.22 1.67
CA GLY A 130 -1.73 -25.00 0.69
C GLY A 130 -2.78 -24.19 -0.10
N TYR A 131 -2.73 -22.85 -0.11
CA TYR A 131 -3.67 -22.04 -0.88
C TYR A 131 -3.32 -21.93 -2.37
N ALA A 132 -2.10 -22.31 -2.77
CA ALA A 132 -1.66 -22.30 -4.17
C ALA A 132 -2.11 -23.58 -4.93
N VAL A 133 -3.40 -23.87 -4.90
CA VAL A 133 -4.04 -25.03 -5.55
C VAL A 133 -5.05 -24.59 -6.59
N GLU A 134 -5.30 -25.42 -7.61
CA GLU A 134 -6.18 -25.08 -8.72
C GLU A 134 -7.58 -24.62 -8.28
N ALA A 135 -8.13 -25.22 -7.23
CA ALA A 135 -9.41 -24.84 -6.67
C ALA A 135 -9.48 -23.36 -6.23
N ASN A 136 -8.33 -22.75 -5.90
CA ASN A 136 -8.22 -21.36 -5.48
C ASN A 136 -7.83 -20.41 -6.61
N ARG A 137 -7.64 -20.90 -7.85
CA ARG A 137 -7.18 -20.10 -8.99
C ARG A 137 -8.05 -18.87 -9.26
N THR A 138 -9.35 -18.97 -9.02
CA THR A 138 -10.32 -17.91 -9.35
C THR A 138 -11.00 -17.26 -8.15
N ASN A 139 -10.51 -17.50 -6.94
CA ASN A 139 -11.07 -16.95 -5.72
C ASN A 139 -10.00 -16.25 -4.84
N PHE A 140 -10.38 -15.80 -3.63
CA PHE A 140 -9.51 -15.08 -2.69
C PHE A 140 -9.21 -15.89 -1.43
N THR A 141 -9.55 -17.16 -1.41
CA THR A 141 -9.43 -18.00 -0.22
C THR A 141 -8.03 -17.91 0.40
N GLY A 142 -7.97 -17.58 1.67
CA GLY A 142 -6.73 -17.42 2.43
C GLY A 142 -6.10 -16.02 2.40
N ALA A 143 -6.47 -15.13 1.47
CA ALA A 143 -5.88 -13.81 1.37
C ALA A 143 -6.16 -12.95 2.62
N ASP A 144 -7.41 -12.91 3.09
CA ASP A 144 -7.78 -12.19 4.30
C ASP A 144 -7.03 -12.74 5.53
N ASN A 145 -6.92 -14.05 5.64
CA ASN A 145 -6.20 -14.69 6.75
C ASN A 145 -4.72 -14.26 6.76
N ALA A 146 -4.06 -14.27 5.61
CA ALA A 146 -2.66 -13.87 5.48
C ALA A 146 -2.46 -12.37 5.83
N ILE A 147 -3.37 -11.50 5.37
CA ILE A 147 -3.32 -10.06 5.65
C ILE A 147 -3.51 -9.80 7.13
N TRP A 148 -4.60 -10.31 7.73
CA TRP A 148 -4.90 -10.08 9.14
C TRP A 148 -3.87 -10.71 10.08
N LEU A 149 -3.41 -11.93 9.78
CA LEU A 149 -2.38 -12.57 10.58
C LEU A 149 -1.15 -11.65 10.72
N LYS A 150 -0.65 -11.13 9.60
CA LYS A 150 0.54 -10.28 9.62
C LYS A 150 0.30 -8.94 10.31
N LEU A 151 -0.83 -8.29 10.05
CA LEU A 151 -1.20 -7.04 10.72
C LEU A 151 -1.28 -7.19 12.25
N MET A 152 -1.76 -8.33 12.75
CA MET A 152 -2.01 -8.56 14.18
C MET A 152 -0.81 -9.15 14.93
N SER A 153 0.08 -9.89 14.26
CA SER A 153 1.12 -10.69 14.93
C SER A 153 2.56 -10.28 14.58
N SER A 154 2.77 -9.41 13.60
CA SER A 154 4.13 -9.00 13.23
C SER A 154 4.78 -8.15 14.32
N PRO A 155 6.08 -8.36 14.64
CA PRO A 155 6.80 -7.59 15.65
C PRO A 155 7.20 -6.17 15.20
N ASP A 156 6.86 -5.78 13.97
CA ASP A 156 7.10 -4.46 13.38
C ASP A 156 5.79 -3.66 13.13
N PRO A 157 5.01 -3.34 14.18
CA PRO A 157 3.67 -2.76 14.05
C PRO A 157 3.65 -1.43 13.28
N VAL A 158 4.72 -0.63 13.35
CA VAL A 158 4.81 0.64 12.60
C VAL A 158 4.89 0.39 11.10
N ARG A 159 5.65 -0.62 10.68
CA ARG A 159 5.72 -1.03 9.27
C ARG A 159 4.38 -1.56 8.79
N GLN A 160 3.71 -2.38 9.59
CA GLN A 160 2.38 -2.89 9.24
C GLN A 160 1.35 -1.76 9.14
N ARG A 161 1.42 -0.77 10.04
CA ARG A 161 0.56 0.42 9.99
C ARG A 161 0.81 1.25 8.72
N MET A 162 2.10 1.43 8.34
CA MET A 162 2.45 2.09 7.08
C MET A 162 1.97 1.27 5.87
N THR A 163 2.13 -0.04 5.90
CA THR A 163 1.63 -0.94 4.83
C THR A 163 0.13 -0.78 4.62
N LEU A 164 -0.64 -0.73 5.71
CA LEU A 164 -2.08 -0.47 5.63
C LEU A 164 -2.36 0.91 5.05
N ALA A 165 -1.69 1.96 5.51
CA ALA A 165 -1.86 3.32 4.99
C ALA A 165 -1.54 3.40 3.48
N LEU A 166 -0.47 2.74 3.04
CA LEU A 166 -0.12 2.66 1.62
C LEU A 166 -1.15 1.87 0.80
N SER A 167 -1.75 0.82 1.36
CA SER A 167 -2.80 0.06 0.67
C SER A 167 -4.10 0.85 0.46
N GLU A 168 -4.34 1.87 1.28
CA GLU A 168 -5.45 2.81 1.13
C GLU A 168 -5.14 3.96 0.14
N ILE A 169 -3.87 4.21 -0.16
CA ILE A 169 -3.42 5.18 -1.17
C ILE A 169 -3.31 4.48 -2.52
N PHE A 170 -2.49 3.44 -2.59
CA PHE A 170 -2.25 2.64 -3.80
C PHE A 170 -3.22 1.46 -3.88
N VAL A 171 -4.48 1.78 -4.09
CA VAL A 171 -5.59 0.83 -3.97
C VAL A 171 -5.58 -0.23 -5.06
N VAL A 172 -5.63 -1.50 -4.64
CA VAL A 172 -6.00 -2.64 -5.48
C VAL A 172 -7.08 -3.43 -4.75
N SER A 173 -8.29 -3.49 -5.33
CA SER A 173 -9.40 -4.22 -4.70
C SER A 173 -9.36 -5.70 -5.06
N MET A 174 -9.52 -6.58 -4.07
CA MET A 174 -9.66 -8.02 -4.29
C MET A 174 -10.80 -8.35 -5.25
N GLN A 175 -11.96 -7.73 -5.07
CA GLN A 175 -13.15 -8.04 -5.85
C GLN A 175 -13.08 -7.51 -7.30
N GLY A 176 -12.31 -6.43 -7.52
CA GLY A 176 -12.12 -5.83 -8.84
C GLY A 176 -10.99 -6.42 -9.66
N LEU A 177 -10.31 -7.47 -9.20
CA LEU A 177 -9.11 -7.99 -9.83
C LEU A 177 -9.44 -9.08 -10.87
N PRO A 178 -9.35 -8.80 -12.19
CA PRO A 178 -9.82 -9.70 -13.25
C PRO A 178 -8.73 -10.68 -13.70
N ILE A 179 -8.01 -11.30 -12.76
CA ILE A 179 -6.92 -12.24 -13.04
C ILE A 179 -7.06 -13.54 -12.27
N GLU A 180 -6.36 -14.55 -12.76
CA GLU A 180 -6.17 -15.82 -12.05
C GLU A 180 -5.20 -15.64 -10.88
N TRP A 181 -5.33 -16.48 -9.85
CA TRP A 181 -4.52 -16.44 -8.64
C TRP A 181 -4.63 -15.12 -7.86
N ARG A 182 -5.81 -14.51 -7.94
CA ARG A 182 -6.06 -13.17 -7.38
C ARG A 182 -5.83 -13.07 -5.87
N GLY A 183 -6.08 -14.14 -5.10
CA GLY A 183 -5.76 -14.19 -3.67
C GLY A 183 -4.25 -14.09 -3.41
N LEU A 184 -3.45 -14.86 -4.13
CA LEU A 184 -1.99 -14.81 -4.08
C LEU A 184 -1.45 -13.45 -4.57
N CYS A 185 -2.09 -12.89 -5.60
CA CYS A 185 -1.73 -11.57 -6.13
C CYS A 185 -1.91 -10.45 -5.10
N ILE A 186 -3.03 -10.44 -4.39
CA ILE A 186 -3.29 -9.45 -3.32
C ILE A 186 -2.32 -9.62 -2.15
N ALA A 187 -2.04 -10.87 -1.75
CA ALA A 187 -1.07 -11.14 -0.70
C ALA A 187 0.32 -10.60 -1.09
N HIS A 188 0.79 -10.90 -2.32
CA HIS A 188 2.06 -10.38 -2.82
C HIS A 188 2.06 -8.85 -2.96
N TYR A 189 0.95 -8.26 -3.40
CA TYR A 189 0.83 -6.80 -3.50
C TYR A 189 0.95 -6.12 -2.13
N ALA A 190 0.35 -6.68 -1.09
CA ALA A 190 0.53 -6.19 0.28
C ALA A 190 1.98 -6.35 0.77
N ASP A 191 2.66 -7.45 0.41
CA ASP A 191 4.09 -7.65 0.70
C ASP A 191 5.00 -6.66 -0.06
N LEU A 192 4.61 -6.25 -1.29
CA LEU A 192 5.29 -5.19 -2.03
C LEU A 192 5.21 -3.86 -1.27
N LEU A 193 4.02 -3.46 -0.83
CA LEU A 193 3.83 -2.23 -0.05
C LEU A 193 4.62 -2.27 1.26
N GLU A 194 4.68 -3.42 1.92
CA GLU A 194 5.45 -3.62 3.15
C GLU A 194 6.95 -3.46 2.94
N ARG A 195 7.50 -4.01 1.87
CA ARG A 195 8.93 -3.85 1.52
C ARG A 195 9.30 -2.39 1.31
N HIS A 196 8.39 -1.60 0.73
CA HIS A 196 8.61 -0.19 0.42
C HIS A 196 8.06 0.79 1.47
N ALA A 197 7.57 0.29 2.62
CA ALA A 197 6.93 1.10 3.65
C ALA A 197 7.81 2.26 4.15
N PHE A 198 9.13 2.05 4.23
CA PHE A 198 10.13 3.04 4.65
C PHE A 198 11.17 3.31 3.56
N GLY A 199 10.85 2.99 2.29
CA GLY A 199 11.69 3.25 1.13
C GLY A 199 11.43 4.63 0.52
N THR A 200 12.00 4.84 -0.67
CA THR A 200 11.74 6.07 -1.41
C THR A 200 10.41 5.99 -2.18
N TYR A 201 9.71 7.11 -2.27
CA TYR A 201 8.46 7.20 -3.04
C TYR A 201 8.65 6.79 -4.51
N ARG A 202 9.77 7.18 -5.13
CA ARG A 202 10.07 6.83 -6.53
C ARG A 202 10.18 5.32 -6.75
N GLN A 203 10.83 4.60 -5.83
CA GLN A 203 10.93 3.13 -5.89
C GLN A 203 9.57 2.46 -5.68
N LEU A 204 8.82 2.91 -4.66
CA LEU A 204 7.46 2.44 -4.43
C LEU A 204 6.58 2.62 -5.68
N LEU A 205 6.61 3.80 -6.30
CA LEU A 205 5.82 4.11 -7.48
C LEU A 205 6.16 3.18 -8.65
N GLN A 206 7.44 2.86 -8.86
CA GLN A 206 7.89 1.93 -9.89
C GLN A 206 7.40 0.50 -9.64
N GLU A 207 7.60 -0.02 -8.42
CA GLU A 207 7.18 -1.38 -8.07
C GLU A 207 5.66 -1.55 -8.14
N VAL A 208 4.91 -0.55 -7.67
CA VAL A 208 3.44 -0.51 -7.80
C VAL A 208 3.03 -0.50 -9.28
N THR A 209 3.64 0.35 -10.10
CA THR A 209 3.36 0.46 -11.54
C THR A 209 3.57 -0.88 -12.26
N LEU A 210 4.67 -1.57 -11.96
CA LEU A 210 5.02 -2.82 -12.61
C LEU A 210 4.38 -4.07 -11.99
N SER A 211 3.67 -3.92 -10.87
CA SER A 211 2.99 -5.07 -10.25
C SER A 211 1.82 -5.57 -11.10
N VAL A 212 1.68 -6.89 -11.18
CA VAL A 212 0.55 -7.52 -11.87
C VAL A 212 -0.78 -7.12 -11.25
N GLY A 213 -0.81 -6.93 -9.93
CA GLY A 213 -2.01 -6.49 -9.21
C GLY A 213 -2.52 -5.13 -9.67
N MET A 214 -1.67 -4.11 -9.61
CA MET A 214 -2.03 -2.75 -10.05
C MET A 214 -2.27 -2.71 -11.56
N GLY A 215 -1.38 -3.33 -12.34
CA GLY A 215 -1.52 -3.38 -13.80
C GLY A 215 -2.84 -3.99 -14.26
N SER A 216 -3.32 -5.03 -13.58
CA SER A 216 -4.63 -5.63 -13.87
C SER A 216 -5.80 -4.77 -13.38
N TYR A 217 -5.66 -4.16 -12.22
CA TYR A 217 -6.74 -3.40 -11.58
C TYR A 217 -7.07 -2.11 -12.35
N LEU A 218 -6.05 -1.45 -12.90
CA LEU A 218 -6.21 -0.18 -13.64
C LEU A 218 -5.88 -0.27 -15.13
N ASN A 219 -5.95 -1.47 -15.72
CA ASN A 219 -5.85 -1.72 -17.17
C ASN A 219 -4.49 -1.37 -17.82
N MET A 220 -3.42 -1.20 -17.06
CA MET A 220 -2.09 -1.06 -17.66
C MET A 220 -1.61 -2.39 -18.26
N LEU A 221 -1.94 -3.51 -17.59
CA LEU A 221 -1.63 -4.85 -18.08
C LEU A 221 -2.37 -5.14 -19.37
N GLY A 222 -1.62 -5.41 -20.45
CA GLY A 222 -2.18 -5.69 -21.77
C GLY A 222 -2.57 -4.45 -22.57
N ASN A 223 -2.31 -3.25 -22.05
CA ASN A 223 -2.51 -2.00 -22.81
C ASN A 223 -1.57 -1.97 -24.03
N ARG A 224 -2.09 -1.56 -25.18
CA ARG A 224 -1.40 -1.64 -26.47
C ARG A 224 -1.37 -0.31 -27.19
N LYS A 225 -0.38 -0.14 -28.04
CA LYS A 225 -0.24 0.99 -28.95
C LYS A 225 -1.50 1.21 -29.78
N GLU A 226 -1.64 2.42 -30.26
CA GLU A 226 -2.66 2.83 -31.22
C GLU A 226 -2.71 1.90 -32.46
N ASP A 227 -3.91 1.64 -32.96
CA ASP A 227 -4.15 0.94 -34.22
C ASP A 227 -5.25 1.68 -34.98
N THR A 228 -4.84 2.49 -35.94
CA THR A 228 -5.74 3.32 -36.76
C THR A 228 -6.72 2.50 -37.61
N ARG A 229 -6.36 1.25 -37.93
CA ARG A 229 -7.22 0.34 -38.69
C ARG A 229 -8.44 -0.13 -37.89
N THR A 230 -8.28 -0.28 -36.57
CA THR A 230 -9.37 -0.73 -35.68
C THR A 230 -9.94 0.41 -34.83
N GLY A 231 -9.36 1.61 -34.89
CA GLY A 231 -9.72 2.74 -34.04
C GLY A 231 -9.27 2.58 -32.58
N ARG A 232 -8.40 1.57 -32.26
CA ARG A 232 -7.90 1.40 -30.91
C ARG A 232 -6.96 2.53 -30.53
N VAL A 233 -7.17 3.09 -29.33
CA VAL A 233 -6.26 4.02 -28.65
C VAL A 233 -5.74 3.38 -27.37
N PRO A 234 -4.58 3.82 -26.83
CA PRO A 234 -4.13 3.37 -25.52
C PRO A 234 -5.16 3.64 -24.42
N ASP A 235 -5.31 2.69 -23.50
CA ASP A 235 -6.17 2.86 -22.31
C ASP A 235 -5.55 3.90 -21.37
N GLU A 236 -6.35 4.88 -20.95
CA GLU A 236 -5.93 6.02 -20.15
C GLU A 236 -6.12 5.82 -18.64
N ASN A 237 -6.74 4.72 -18.21
CA ASN A 237 -7.17 4.56 -16.83
C ASN A 237 -5.99 4.67 -15.84
N TYR A 238 -4.95 3.86 -16.03
CA TYR A 238 -3.77 3.93 -15.15
C TYR A 238 -3.06 5.30 -15.24
N ALA A 239 -2.97 5.90 -16.41
CA ALA A 239 -2.34 7.21 -16.59
C ALA A 239 -3.08 8.31 -15.80
N ARG A 240 -4.39 8.26 -15.77
CA ARG A 240 -5.23 9.18 -14.99
C ARG A 240 -5.02 8.96 -13.49
N GLU A 241 -5.13 7.71 -13.04
CA GLU A 241 -5.09 7.40 -11.63
C GLU A 241 -3.69 7.60 -11.01
N VAL A 242 -2.61 7.34 -11.75
CA VAL A 242 -1.26 7.60 -11.24
C VAL A 242 -1.00 9.07 -11.01
N MET A 243 -1.54 9.97 -11.85
CA MET A 243 -1.45 11.41 -11.62
C MET A 243 -2.43 11.87 -10.54
N GLN A 244 -3.67 11.46 -10.60
CA GLN A 244 -4.75 11.97 -9.76
C GLN A 244 -4.70 11.46 -8.32
N LEU A 245 -4.52 10.14 -8.13
CA LEU A 245 -4.66 9.49 -6.83
C LEU A 245 -3.31 9.15 -6.18
N PHE A 246 -2.29 8.86 -7.00
CA PHE A 246 -1.06 8.27 -6.49
C PHE A 246 0.11 9.27 -6.42
N SER A 247 0.07 10.41 -7.13
CA SER A 247 1.22 11.32 -7.19
C SER A 247 0.93 12.81 -6.97
N ILE A 248 0.18 13.46 -7.86
CA ILE A 248 0.14 14.92 -7.90
C ILE A 248 -1.22 15.55 -7.60
N GLY A 249 -2.31 14.76 -7.63
CA GLY A 249 -3.67 15.26 -7.43
C GLY A 249 -4.19 16.13 -8.57
N LEU A 250 -5.41 16.66 -8.41
CA LEU A 250 -6.11 17.41 -9.48
C LEU A 250 -5.62 18.86 -9.64
N VAL A 251 -5.13 19.49 -8.58
CA VAL A 251 -4.77 20.90 -8.57
C VAL A 251 -3.35 21.14 -8.11
N GLN A 252 -2.72 22.16 -8.63
CA GLN A 252 -1.38 22.58 -8.18
C GLN A 252 -1.43 23.03 -6.71
N LEU A 253 -0.43 22.60 -5.95
CA LEU A 253 -0.34 22.86 -4.52
C LEU A 253 0.86 23.75 -4.19
N ASN A 254 0.70 24.57 -3.16
CA ASN A 254 1.80 25.15 -2.42
C ASN A 254 2.46 24.07 -1.54
N ALA A 255 3.65 24.33 -1.01
CA ALA A 255 4.36 23.39 -0.15
C ALA A 255 3.58 22.99 1.13
N ASP A 256 2.64 23.82 1.57
CA ASP A 256 1.78 23.58 2.71
C ASP A 256 0.47 22.84 2.37
N GLY A 257 0.32 22.39 1.14
CA GLY A 257 -0.85 21.66 0.67
C GLY A 257 -2.07 22.52 0.35
N THR A 258 -1.95 23.86 0.40
CA THR A 258 -3.02 24.75 -0.07
C THR A 258 -3.02 24.85 -1.60
N PRO A 259 -4.20 24.94 -2.26
CA PRO A 259 -4.26 25.09 -3.71
C PRO A 259 -3.58 26.36 -4.19
N ARG A 260 -2.84 26.28 -5.30
CA ARG A 260 -2.39 27.45 -6.05
C ARG A 260 -3.54 27.99 -6.87
N LEU A 261 -3.71 29.31 -6.85
CA LEU A 261 -4.82 29.99 -7.50
C LEU A 261 -4.33 30.86 -8.66
N ASN A 262 -5.13 30.94 -9.72
CA ASN A 262 -5.04 31.92 -10.79
C ASN A 262 -6.39 32.63 -10.88
N ASN A 263 -6.42 33.95 -10.68
CA ASN A 263 -7.66 34.76 -10.61
C ASN A 263 -8.72 34.18 -9.64
N GLY A 264 -8.28 33.63 -8.49
CA GLY A 264 -9.15 33.06 -7.47
C GLY A 264 -9.65 31.64 -7.75
N GLN A 265 -9.24 31.03 -8.87
CA GLN A 265 -9.60 29.65 -9.21
C GLN A 265 -8.37 28.73 -9.06
N PRO A 266 -8.55 27.48 -8.55
CA PRO A 266 -7.48 26.48 -8.53
C PRO A 266 -6.92 26.24 -9.92
N ILE A 267 -5.61 26.02 -10.01
CA ILE A 267 -4.90 25.70 -11.25
C ILE A 267 -4.84 24.18 -11.37
N ASP A 268 -5.25 23.60 -12.50
CA ASP A 268 -5.12 22.17 -12.76
C ASP A 268 -3.65 21.74 -12.75
N SER A 269 -3.38 20.55 -12.20
CA SER A 269 -2.02 20.00 -12.12
C SER A 269 -1.58 19.32 -13.42
N TYR A 270 -2.52 18.85 -14.23
CA TYR A 270 -2.29 18.22 -15.52
C TYR A 270 -3.48 18.45 -16.46
N SER A 271 -3.26 18.25 -17.75
CA SER A 271 -4.25 18.36 -18.81
C SER A 271 -4.70 16.98 -19.32
N ALA A 272 -5.79 16.94 -20.13
CA ALA A 272 -6.19 15.74 -20.86
C ALA A 272 -5.09 15.25 -21.82
N GLN A 273 -4.28 16.18 -22.37
CA GLN A 273 -3.14 15.82 -23.21
C GLN A 273 -2.07 15.07 -22.42
N ASP A 274 -1.76 15.48 -21.18
CA ASP A 274 -0.80 14.77 -20.32
C ASP A 274 -1.25 13.34 -20.04
N ILE A 275 -2.55 13.12 -19.79
CA ILE A 275 -3.14 11.77 -19.62
C ILE A 275 -2.92 10.92 -20.86
N SER A 276 -3.30 11.43 -22.03
CA SER A 276 -3.18 10.71 -23.31
C SER A 276 -1.71 10.37 -23.64
N GLN A 277 -0.78 11.31 -23.40
CA GLN A 277 0.64 11.09 -23.65
C GLN A 277 1.25 10.08 -22.66
N LEU A 278 0.87 10.15 -21.38
CA LEU A 278 1.32 9.19 -20.37
C LEU A 278 0.75 7.78 -20.63
N ALA A 279 -0.49 7.66 -21.08
CA ALA A 279 -1.09 6.39 -21.47
C ALA A 279 -0.27 5.66 -22.56
N ARG A 280 0.33 6.41 -23.49
CA ARG A 280 1.23 5.86 -24.52
C ARG A 280 2.51 5.26 -23.94
N VAL A 281 3.02 5.82 -22.82
CA VAL A 281 4.17 5.25 -22.09
C VAL A 281 3.81 3.90 -21.47
N PHE A 282 2.57 3.74 -21.01
CA PHE A 282 2.07 2.54 -20.33
C PHE A 282 1.62 1.43 -21.27
N THR A 283 1.93 1.50 -22.56
CA THR A 283 1.65 0.43 -23.52
C THR A 283 2.72 -0.64 -23.55
N GLY A 284 2.37 -1.87 -23.94
CA GLY A 284 3.31 -2.97 -24.14
C GLY A 284 3.69 -3.74 -22.88
N TRP A 285 3.00 -3.56 -21.76
CA TRP A 285 3.28 -4.29 -20.52
C TRP A 285 2.40 -5.52 -20.39
N GLU A 286 3.01 -6.69 -20.20
CA GLU A 286 2.35 -7.99 -20.22
C GLU A 286 2.76 -8.83 -19.00
N ARG A 287 1.93 -9.85 -18.69
CA ARG A 287 2.28 -10.81 -17.63
C ARG A 287 3.47 -11.66 -18.06
N ASP A 288 4.40 -11.86 -17.13
CA ASP A 288 5.46 -12.85 -17.27
C ASP A 288 4.98 -14.19 -16.69
N ARG A 289 4.30 -14.99 -17.50
CA ARG A 289 3.80 -16.30 -17.07
C ARG A 289 4.08 -17.37 -18.11
N ALA A 290 4.32 -18.60 -17.63
CA ALA A 290 4.53 -19.77 -18.49
C ALA A 290 3.20 -20.33 -19.01
N ASP A 291 2.23 -20.53 -18.10
CA ASP A 291 0.91 -21.09 -18.38
C ASP A 291 -0.13 -20.67 -17.32
N ALA A 292 -1.33 -21.21 -17.39
CA ALA A 292 -2.43 -20.90 -16.48
C ALA A 292 -2.20 -21.38 -15.03
N MET A 293 -1.35 -22.38 -14.83
CA MET A 293 -1.03 -22.97 -13.52
C MET A 293 0.19 -22.32 -12.87
N ASP A 294 0.90 -21.44 -13.57
CA ASP A 294 2.01 -20.66 -13.03
C ASP A 294 1.48 -19.59 -12.05
N TYR A 295 1.16 -20.00 -10.83
CA TYR A 295 0.69 -19.07 -9.79
C TYR A 295 1.77 -18.06 -9.36
N ALA A 296 3.06 -18.38 -9.57
CA ALA A 296 4.16 -17.49 -9.20
C ALA A 296 4.26 -16.26 -10.12
N HIS A 297 3.56 -16.25 -11.27
CA HIS A 297 3.55 -15.07 -12.15
C HIS A 297 3.10 -13.78 -11.45
N VAL A 298 2.29 -13.88 -10.40
CA VAL A 298 1.80 -12.70 -9.65
C VAL A 298 2.89 -12.02 -8.83
N THR A 299 4.02 -12.69 -8.60
CA THR A 299 5.17 -12.12 -7.87
C THR A 299 6.22 -11.48 -8.78
N ARG A 300 6.12 -11.74 -10.08
CA ARG A 300 7.04 -11.16 -11.06
C ARG A 300 6.51 -9.83 -11.57
N PRO A 301 7.38 -8.82 -11.77
CA PRO A 301 6.98 -7.58 -12.42
C PRO A 301 6.48 -7.87 -13.84
N MET A 302 5.58 -7.03 -14.35
CA MET A 302 5.18 -7.07 -15.75
C MET A 302 6.41 -6.94 -16.65
N LYS A 303 6.43 -7.72 -17.74
CA LYS A 303 7.50 -7.64 -18.76
C LYS A 303 7.05 -6.77 -19.93
N HIS A 304 8.02 -6.12 -20.55
CA HIS A 304 7.77 -5.26 -21.70
C HIS A 304 7.80 -6.05 -23.02
N ASN A 305 6.78 -5.84 -23.86
CA ASN A 305 6.68 -6.31 -25.23
C ASN A 305 6.75 -5.11 -26.19
N ALA A 306 7.90 -4.89 -26.81
CA ALA A 306 8.15 -3.78 -27.71
C ALA A 306 7.21 -3.75 -28.93
N ALA A 307 6.68 -4.89 -29.37
CA ALA A 307 5.74 -4.95 -30.49
C ALA A 307 4.39 -4.25 -30.18
N ASN A 308 4.03 -4.17 -28.92
CA ASN A 308 2.82 -3.52 -28.42
C ASN A 308 3.05 -2.11 -27.85
N PHE A 309 4.30 -1.63 -27.84
CA PHE A 309 4.66 -0.31 -27.35
C PHE A 309 4.37 0.80 -28.34
N GLN A 310 3.85 1.94 -27.87
CA GLN A 310 3.65 3.14 -28.65
C GLN A 310 4.96 3.89 -28.83
N SER A 311 5.50 3.89 -30.04
CA SER A 311 6.70 4.67 -30.42
C SER A 311 6.38 6.18 -30.59
N GLY A 312 7.42 6.97 -30.84
CA GLY A 312 7.33 8.42 -31.06
C GLY A 312 7.49 9.22 -29.77
N ASP A 313 7.77 10.51 -29.94
CA ASP A 313 7.93 11.44 -28.82
C ASP A 313 6.62 11.58 -28.02
N LYS A 314 6.74 11.76 -26.72
CA LYS A 314 5.64 11.99 -25.80
C LYS A 314 5.99 13.15 -24.89
N THR A 315 5.05 14.02 -24.60
CA THR A 315 5.26 15.11 -23.64
C THR A 315 4.31 14.95 -22.47
N VAL A 316 4.85 14.84 -21.26
CA VAL A 316 4.09 14.64 -20.01
C VAL A 316 4.55 15.70 -19.01
N LEU A 317 3.64 16.51 -18.52
CA LEU A 317 3.90 17.58 -17.53
C LEU A 317 5.10 18.48 -17.96
N GLY A 318 5.17 18.80 -19.25
CA GLY A 318 6.26 19.61 -19.84
C GLY A 318 7.58 18.87 -20.09
N THR A 319 7.71 17.62 -19.67
CA THR A 319 8.89 16.78 -19.94
C THR A 319 8.72 16.02 -21.25
N THR A 320 9.65 16.16 -22.17
CA THR A 320 9.69 15.35 -23.41
C THR A 320 10.34 14.01 -23.14
N ILE A 321 9.64 12.94 -23.46
CA ILE A 321 10.12 11.55 -23.45
C ILE A 321 10.44 11.19 -24.91
N PRO A 322 11.72 11.09 -25.30
CA PRO A 322 12.13 10.86 -26.69
C PRO A 322 11.56 9.54 -27.24
N GLY A 323 11.11 9.59 -28.48
CA GLY A 323 10.58 8.41 -29.21
C GLY A 323 11.64 7.36 -29.54
N SER A 324 12.93 7.69 -29.37
CA SER A 324 14.06 6.75 -29.49
C SER A 324 14.21 5.82 -28.27
N LEU A 325 13.57 6.15 -27.12
CA LEU A 325 13.61 5.32 -25.92
C LEU A 325 12.73 4.07 -26.08
N GLY A 326 13.22 2.94 -25.55
CA GLY A 326 12.41 1.76 -25.33
C GLY A 326 11.37 1.96 -24.21
N GLY A 327 10.43 1.00 -24.07
CA GLY A 327 9.39 1.10 -23.05
C GLY A 327 9.90 1.23 -21.61
N PRO A 328 10.89 0.44 -21.19
CA PRO A 328 11.46 0.54 -19.83
C PRO A 328 12.09 1.90 -19.53
N GLU A 329 12.86 2.45 -20.46
CA GLU A 329 13.51 3.76 -20.32
C GLU A 329 12.48 4.89 -20.35
N ALA A 330 11.50 4.82 -21.25
CA ALA A 330 10.40 5.76 -21.32
C ALA A 330 9.55 5.75 -20.02
N LEU A 331 9.29 4.56 -19.48
CA LEU A 331 8.61 4.40 -18.19
C LEU A 331 9.43 5.05 -17.05
N SER A 332 10.73 4.76 -16.99
CA SER A 332 11.59 5.33 -15.95
C SER A 332 11.54 6.86 -15.97
N LEU A 333 11.70 7.48 -17.14
CA LEU A 333 11.67 8.94 -17.29
C LEU A 333 10.29 9.53 -16.92
N ALA A 334 9.20 8.86 -17.29
CA ALA A 334 7.85 9.26 -16.90
C ALA A 334 7.64 9.23 -15.39
N LEU A 335 8.08 8.14 -14.73
CA LEU A 335 7.98 8.01 -13.27
C LEU A 335 8.91 8.98 -12.54
N ASP A 336 10.09 9.31 -13.09
CA ASP A 336 10.96 10.35 -12.56
C ASP A 336 10.28 11.72 -12.64
N THR A 337 9.61 12.01 -13.75
CA THR A 337 8.83 13.25 -13.93
C THR A 337 7.72 13.38 -12.89
N LEU A 338 6.97 12.31 -12.66
CA LEU A 338 5.92 12.29 -11.65
C LEU A 338 6.49 12.40 -10.24
N ALA A 339 7.51 11.62 -9.90
CA ALA A 339 8.05 11.57 -8.55
C ALA A 339 8.74 12.87 -8.11
N ASN A 340 9.31 13.60 -9.06
CA ASN A 340 9.96 14.90 -8.82
C ASN A 340 8.99 16.09 -8.94
N HIS A 341 7.72 15.87 -9.21
CA HIS A 341 6.76 16.97 -9.33
C HIS A 341 6.53 17.65 -7.96
N PRO A 342 6.49 19.01 -7.91
CA PRO A 342 6.38 19.76 -6.67
C PRO A 342 5.17 19.41 -5.80
N ASN A 343 4.10 18.89 -6.40
CA ASN A 343 2.90 18.48 -5.68
C ASN A 343 3.07 17.21 -4.84
N VAL A 344 4.06 16.34 -5.14
CA VAL A 344 4.17 15.02 -4.50
C VAL A 344 4.33 15.16 -2.99
N GLY A 345 5.23 16.02 -2.52
CA GLY A 345 5.46 16.24 -1.10
C GLY A 345 4.16 16.60 -0.34
N PRO A 346 3.50 17.73 -0.67
CA PRO A 346 2.30 18.16 0.02
C PRO A 346 1.09 17.22 -0.20
N PHE A 347 0.95 16.61 -1.38
CA PHE A 347 -0.15 15.68 -1.67
C PHE A 347 -0.03 14.39 -0.87
N MET A 348 1.12 13.72 -0.93
CA MET A 348 1.38 12.47 -0.21
C MET A 348 1.49 12.71 1.29
N GLY A 349 2.15 13.78 1.71
CA GLY A 349 2.27 14.18 3.11
C GLY A 349 0.89 14.36 3.76
N ARG A 350 -0.03 15.06 3.10
CA ARG A 350 -1.40 15.22 3.58
C ARG A 350 -2.12 13.87 3.70
N GLN A 351 -2.01 12.99 2.72
CA GLN A 351 -2.63 11.67 2.75
C GLN A 351 -2.10 10.81 3.89
N LEU A 352 -0.80 10.82 4.14
CA LEU A 352 -0.19 10.09 5.26
C LEU A 352 -0.64 10.65 6.61
N ILE A 353 -0.64 11.99 6.79
CA ILE A 353 -1.16 12.62 8.01
C ILE A 353 -2.59 12.16 8.28
N GLN A 354 -3.45 12.15 7.26
CA GLN A 354 -4.86 11.77 7.41
C GLN A 354 -5.04 10.31 7.86
N ARG A 355 -4.10 9.43 7.51
CA ARG A 355 -4.16 8.01 7.89
C ARG A 355 -3.51 7.71 9.24
N PHE A 356 -2.57 8.54 9.66
CA PHE A 356 -1.83 8.31 10.91
C PHE A 356 -2.31 9.16 12.07
N THR A 357 -2.72 10.41 11.84
CA THR A 357 -2.90 11.35 12.94
C THR A 357 -4.25 12.05 12.99
N MET A 358 -4.67 12.73 11.91
CA MET A 358 -5.89 13.54 11.93
C MET A 358 -6.48 13.77 10.54
N SER A 359 -7.79 13.85 10.42
CA SER A 359 -8.52 14.02 9.15
C SER A 359 -8.36 15.42 8.52
N HIS A 360 -8.12 16.46 9.31
CA HIS A 360 -8.01 17.86 8.84
C HIS A 360 -6.70 18.49 9.31
N PRO A 361 -5.55 18.17 8.69
CA PRO A 361 -4.28 18.77 9.06
C PRO A 361 -4.22 20.26 8.67
N SER A 362 -3.59 21.05 9.53
CA SER A 362 -3.30 22.46 9.21
C SER A 362 -2.26 22.55 8.08
N PRO A 363 -2.27 23.63 7.27
CA PRO A 363 -1.25 23.87 6.25
C PRO A 363 0.17 23.80 6.81
N ALA A 364 0.42 24.39 7.98
CA ALA A 364 1.73 24.33 8.63
C ALA A 364 2.17 22.89 8.98
N TYR A 365 1.24 22.00 9.32
CA TYR A 365 1.57 20.58 9.55
C TYR A 365 1.90 19.87 8.25
N VAL A 366 1.09 20.08 7.21
CA VAL A 366 1.36 19.52 5.88
C VAL A 366 2.73 19.97 5.38
N GLY A 367 3.04 21.27 5.47
CA GLY A 367 4.32 21.82 5.03
C GLY A 367 5.53 21.21 5.74
N ARG A 368 5.44 20.91 7.04
CA ARG A 368 6.53 20.23 7.76
C ARG A 368 6.74 18.76 7.35
N VAL A 369 5.68 18.08 6.94
CA VAL A 369 5.78 16.68 6.48
C VAL A 369 6.18 16.59 5.01
N ALA A 370 5.84 17.62 4.22
CA ALA A 370 6.16 17.69 2.78
C ALA A 370 7.61 18.11 2.51
N ALA A 371 8.28 18.79 3.46
CA ALA A 371 9.67 19.24 3.36
C ALA A 371 10.68 18.10 3.54
#